data_c0f1577062eee6de5ffb8022b05cdba1
#
_entry.id   c0f1577062eee6de5ffb8022b05cdba1
#
_cell.length_a   1.000
_cell.length_b   1.000
_cell.length_c   1.000
_cell.angle_alpha   90.00
_cell.angle_beta   90.00
_cell.angle_gamma   90.00
#
_symmetry.space_group_name_H-M   'P 1'
#
loop_
_entity.id
_entity.type
_entity.pdbx_description
1 polymer ?
#
loop_
_entity_poly.entity_id
_entity_poly.type
_entity_poly.pdbx_seq_one_letter_code
_entity_poly.pdbx_strand_id
1 'polypeptide(L)'
;MDTKKLIEEVLLDLGNNKSLTDVSSKIQIIVRLLGDEKLKSWYTCEFITGYNDHELPKYRISSAVEIKANYIVPQGFGAWTFSGQSVPVANLGLEKYKEIMTVRFYDTISAIIEFSKHPEDLCMSLSPYEQVLVQKVLGEAHIQNVHKVLSPSTYQTIIDNVQGRIIDMFMDLNERVFSEELDLKSNSAKKEIHQVITNNITAGIVQTGPGTIEANNATIAAKIEQSPSADVIAKLNS
;
A
#
# COMPACT_ATOMS: atom_id res chain seq x y z
N MET A 1 -15.22 -26.06 14.85
CA MET A 1 -15.30 -25.12 13.73
C MET A 1 -14.12 -25.43 12.84
N ASP A 2 -14.34 -25.67 11.57
CA ASP A 2 -13.30 -26.08 10.62
C ASP A 2 -12.62 -24.85 9.99
N THR A 3 -11.35 -24.66 10.30
CA THR A 3 -10.57 -23.52 9.83
C THR A 3 -10.38 -23.56 8.32
N LYS A 4 -10.14 -24.75 7.73
CA LYS A 4 -9.99 -24.94 6.30
C LYS A 4 -11.25 -24.46 5.55
N LYS A 5 -12.41 -24.92 6.00
CA LYS A 5 -13.69 -24.54 5.41
C LYS A 5 -13.94 -23.04 5.46
N LEU A 6 -13.57 -22.37 6.57
CA LEU A 6 -13.68 -20.91 6.68
C LEU A 6 -12.76 -20.17 5.72
N ILE A 7 -11.54 -20.66 5.53
CA ILE A 7 -10.60 -20.11 4.56
C ILE A 7 -11.17 -20.23 3.15
N GLU A 8 -11.66 -21.41 2.77
CA GLU A 8 -12.30 -21.64 1.47
C GLU A 8 -13.52 -20.72 1.25
N GLU A 9 -14.34 -20.53 2.29
CA GLU A 9 -15.47 -19.60 2.21
C GLU A 9 -15.04 -18.14 2.01
N VAL A 10 -13.95 -17.66 2.67
CA VAL A 10 -13.43 -16.30 2.46
C VAL A 10 -12.86 -16.15 1.05
N LEU A 11 -12.10 -17.13 0.57
CA LEU A 11 -11.57 -17.12 -0.80
C LEU A 11 -12.69 -17.08 -1.84
N LEU A 12 -13.74 -17.86 -1.65
CA LEU A 12 -14.92 -17.84 -2.52
C LEU A 12 -15.66 -16.51 -2.48
N ASP A 13 -15.84 -15.94 -1.28
CA ASP A 13 -16.51 -14.65 -1.10
C ASP A 13 -15.73 -13.52 -1.79
N LEU A 14 -14.40 -13.46 -1.64
CA LEU A 14 -13.54 -12.49 -2.32
C LEU A 14 -13.51 -12.71 -3.84
N GLY A 15 -13.47 -13.97 -4.29
CA GLY A 15 -13.57 -14.32 -5.71
C GLY A 15 -14.92 -13.92 -6.35
N ASN A 16 -15.97 -13.82 -5.56
CA ASN A 16 -17.29 -13.30 -5.95
C ASN A 16 -17.42 -11.77 -5.74
N ASN A 17 -16.31 -11.05 -5.62
CA ASN A 17 -16.25 -9.59 -5.45
C ASN A 17 -16.96 -9.05 -4.19
N LYS A 18 -17.07 -9.84 -3.11
CA LYS A 18 -17.47 -9.28 -1.81
C LYS A 18 -16.35 -8.37 -1.27
N SER A 19 -16.77 -7.32 -0.59
CA SER A 19 -15.82 -6.36 -0.01
C SER A 19 -15.06 -6.96 1.18
N LEU A 20 -13.89 -6.40 1.51
CA LEU A 20 -13.13 -6.78 2.70
C LEU A 20 -13.93 -6.59 3.99
N THR A 21 -14.83 -5.61 4.04
CA THR A 21 -15.73 -5.40 5.18
C THR A 21 -16.73 -6.55 5.36
N ASP A 22 -17.23 -7.11 4.27
CA ASP A 22 -18.20 -8.21 4.32
C ASP A 22 -17.60 -9.52 4.85
N VAL A 23 -16.30 -9.74 4.58
CA VAL A 23 -15.59 -10.96 4.99
C VAL A 23 -14.80 -10.78 6.29
N SER A 24 -14.70 -9.56 6.82
CA SER A 24 -13.85 -9.21 7.97
C SER A 24 -14.11 -10.08 9.21
N SER A 25 -15.38 -10.36 9.52
CA SER A 25 -15.73 -11.21 10.66
C SER A 25 -15.25 -12.66 10.50
N LYS A 26 -15.29 -13.22 9.28
CA LYS A 26 -14.74 -14.54 9.00
C LYS A 26 -13.22 -14.54 9.16
N ILE A 27 -12.54 -13.52 8.62
CA ILE A 27 -11.08 -13.34 8.76
C ILE A 27 -10.72 -13.26 10.25
N GLN A 28 -11.47 -12.50 11.06
CA GLN A 28 -11.23 -12.41 12.50
C GLN A 28 -11.30 -13.76 13.21
N ILE A 29 -12.26 -14.60 12.83
CA ILE A 29 -12.38 -15.95 13.39
C ILE A 29 -11.16 -16.79 12.99
N ILE A 30 -10.75 -16.74 11.71
CA ILE A 30 -9.57 -17.47 11.21
C ILE A 30 -8.31 -17.02 11.96
N VAL A 31 -8.11 -15.72 12.13
CA VAL A 31 -6.98 -15.15 12.90
C VAL A 31 -6.90 -15.74 14.31
N ARG A 32 -8.05 -15.85 14.99
CA ARG A 32 -8.12 -16.45 16.35
C ARG A 32 -7.84 -17.95 16.34
N LEU A 33 -8.32 -18.67 15.34
CA LEU A 33 -8.13 -20.13 15.23
C LEU A 33 -6.68 -20.48 14.91
N LEU A 34 -6.01 -19.70 14.06
CA LEU A 34 -4.60 -19.90 13.72
C LEU A 34 -3.67 -19.54 14.88
N GLY A 35 -4.04 -18.56 15.72
CA GLY A 35 -3.33 -18.19 16.93
C GLY A 35 -1.93 -17.60 16.69
N ASP A 36 -1.64 -17.06 15.51
CA ASP A 36 -0.39 -16.40 15.20
C ASP A 36 -0.44 -14.91 15.59
N GLU A 37 0.50 -14.48 16.44
CA GLU A 37 0.50 -13.11 16.98
C GLU A 37 0.83 -12.05 15.92
N LYS A 38 1.61 -12.40 14.89
CA LYS A 38 1.93 -11.47 13.80
C LYS A 38 0.68 -11.20 12.94
N LEU A 39 -0.06 -12.27 12.61
CA LEU A 39 -1.33 -12.15 11.89
C LEU A 39 -2.35 -11.35 12.70
N LYS A 40 -2.42 -11.61 14.00
CA LYS A 40 -3.33 -10.89 14.91
C LYS A 40 -3.00 -9.40 14.97
N SER A 41 -1.72 -9.04 15.12
CA SER A 41 -1.27 -7.65 15.11
C SER A 41 -1.59 -6.97 13.76
N TRP A 42 -1.26 -7.61 12.65
CA TRP A 42 -1.57 -7.09 11.32
C TRP A 42 -3.07 -6.90 11.11
N TYR A 43 -3.89 -7.91 11.45
CA TYR A 43 -5.35 -7.80 11.35
C TYR A 43 -5.89 -6.64 12.21
N THR A 44 -5.37 -6.48 13.42
CA THR A 44 -5.78 -5.39 14.31
C THR A 44 -5.50 -4.03 13.69
N CYS A 45 -4.31 -3.82 13.13
CA CYS A 45 -3.96 -2.58 12.45
C CYS A 45 -4.80 -2.36 11.18
N GLU A 46 -5.01 -3.39 10.37
CA GLU A 46 -5.76 -3.25 9.12
C GLU A 46 -7.25 -2.99 9.35
N PHE A 47 -7.88 -3.72 10.26
CA PHE A 47 -9.35 -3.78 10.35
C PHE A 47 -9.95 -3.07 11.57
N ILE A 48 -9.17 -2.81 12.64
CA ILE A 48 -9.72 -2.37 13.92
C ILE A 48 -9.21 -0.99 14.35
N THR A 49 -7.89 -0.80 14.46
CA THR A 49 -7.32 0.40 15.09
C THR A 49 -6.66 1.37 14.12
N GLY A 50 -6.33 0.94 12.91
CA GLY A 50 -5.37 1.64 12.07
C GLY A 50 -3.92 1.46 12.56
N TYR A 51 -2.99 2.18 11.94
CA TYR A 51 -1.54 2.03 12.14
C TYR A 51 -0.92 3.10 13.06
N ASN A 52 -1.68 3.78 13.89
CA ASN A 52 -1.28 5.00 14.62
C ASN A 52 0.12 4.95 15.24
N ASP A 53 0.46 3.85 15.96
CA ASP A 53 1.73 3.68 16.66
C ASP A 53 2.57 2.52 16.10
N HIS A 54 2.19 1.98 14.95
CA HIS A 54 2.86 0.83 14.33
C HIS A 54 3.60 1.24 13.06
N GLU A 55 4.64 0.48 12.72
CA GLU A 55 5.33 0.63 11.44
C GLU A 55 4.37 0.44 10.28
N LEU A 56 4.34 1.44 9.39
CA LEU A 56 3.42 1.46 8.27
C LEU A 56 3.94 0.59 7.12
N PRO A 57 3.15 -0.39 6.65
CA PRO A 57 3.55 -1.18 5.50
C PRO A 57 3.72 -0.33 4.24
N LYS A 58 4.63 -0.73 3.35
CA LYS A 58 4.92 0.02 2.12
C LYS A 58 3.70 0.27 1.24
N TYR A 59 2.75 -0.67 1.18
CA TYR A 59 1.52 -0.51 0.40
C TYR A 59 0.54 0.53 0.98
N ARG A 60 0.81 1.03 2.19
CA ARG A 60 0.09 2.14 2.83
C ARG A 60 0.75 3.49 2.56
N ILE A 61 1.77 3.53 1.73
CA ILE A 61 2.50 4.74 1.37
C ILE A 61 2.33 4.97 -0.13
N SER A 62 1.86 6.15 -0.52
CA SER A 62 1.68 6.54 -1.91
C SER A 62 2.43 7.81 -2.23
N SER A 63 2.91 7.94 -3.47
CA SER A 63 3.40 9.17 -4.06
C SER A 63 2.51 9.66 -5.21
N ALA A 64 1.36 9.01 -5.42
CA ALA A 64 0.38 9.39 -6.43
C ALA A 64 -0.51 10.53 -5.92
N VAL A 65 0.08 11.70 -5.73
CA VAL A 65 -0.60 12.91 -5.27
C VAL A 65 -0.28 14.08 -6.18
N GLU A 66 -1.15 15.06 -6.22
CA GLU A 66 -0.94 16.36 -6.86
C GLU A 66 -1.00 17.47 -5.81
N ILE A 67 -0.12 18.47 -5.89
CA ILE A 67 -0.19 19.64 -5.03
C ILE A 67 -0.91 20.74 -5.81
N LYS A 68 -2.07 21.18 -5.31
CA LYS A 68 -2.83 22.29 -5.90
C LYS A 68 -2.89 23.47 -4.95
N ALA A 69 -2.84 24.67 -5.52
CA ALA A 69 -2.90 25.90 -4.75
C ALA A 69 -3.81 26.95 -5.42
N ASN A 70 -4.42 27.76 -4.55
CA ASN A 70 -4.97 29.06 -4.92
C ASN A 70 -4.02 30.14 -4.43
N TYR A 71 -3.57 31.02 -5.31
CA TYR A 71 -2.61 32.06 -4.96
C TYR A 71 -2.75 33.31 -5.81
N ILE A 72 -2.25 34.41 -5.31
CA ILE A 72 -2.25 35.71 -5.95
C ILE A 72 -0.81 36.14 -6.20
N VAL A 73 -0.51 36.53 -7.42
CA VAL A 73 0.80 37.08 -7.80
C VAL A 73 0.66 38.59 -7.96
N PRO A 74 1.32 39.42 -7.15
CA PRO A 74 1.34 40.87 -7.34
C PRO A 74 2.02 41.21 -8.66
N GLN A 75 1.47 42.18 -9.42
CA GLN A 75 2.05 42.63 -10.67
C GLN A 75 1.80 44.12 -10.87
N GLY A 76 2.79 44.94 -10.66
CA GLY A 76 2.69 46.38 -10.80
C GLY A 76 1.57 46.97 -9.92
N PHE A 77 0.58 47.61 -10.56
CA PHE A 77 -0.61 48.17 -9.88
C PHE A 77 -1.77 47.20 -9.71
N GLY A 78 -1.59 45.91 -10.04
CA GLY A 78 -2.64 44.89 -9.99
C GLY A 78 -2.10 43.57 -9.43
N ALA A 79 -2.94 42.55 -9.58
CA ALA A 79 -2.60 41.21 -9.18
C ALA A 79 -3.29 40.16 -10.08
N TRP A 80 -2.61 39.04 -10.32
CA TRP A 80 -3.17 37.88 -11.00
C TRP A 80 -3.60 36.86 -9.96
N THR A 81 -4.84 36.38 -10.07
CA THR A 81 -5.37 35.33 -9.21
C THR A 81 -5.35 33.99 -9.95
N PHE A 82 -4.79 32.98 -9.33
CA PHE A 82 -4.71 31.61 -9.83
C PHE A 82 -5.50 30.70 -8.90
N SER A 83 -6.40 29.88 -9.47
CA SER A 83 -7.22 28.93 -8.71
C SER A 83 -6.97 27.50 -9.16
N GLY A 84 -6.79 26.59 -8.20
CA GLY A 84 -6.64 25.15 -8.44
C GLY A 84 -5.42 24.77 -9.29
N GLN A 85 -4.37 25.60 -9.28
CA GLN A 85 -3.19 25.36 -10.11
C GLN A 85 -2.25 24.34 -9.48
N SER A 86 -1.74 23.45 -10.32
CA SER A 86 -0.68 22.51 -9.91
C SER A 86 0.61 23.26 -9.58
N VAL A 87 1.18 22.95 -8.42
CA VAL A 87 2.44 23.56 -7.99
C VAL A 87 3.62 22.70 -8.47
N PRO A 88 4.61 23.27 -9.19
CA PRO A 88 5.74 22.52 -9.74
C PRO A 88 6.80 22.19 -8.67
N VAL A 89 6.42 21.39 -7.67
CA VAL A 89 7.26 21.04 -6.51
C VAL A 89 8.54 20.25 -6.88
N ALA A 90 8.65 19.74 -8.11
CA ALA A 90 9.87 19.14 -8.63
C ALA A 90 11.10 20.08 -8.55
N ASN A 91 10.87 21.39 -8.58
CA ASN A 91 11.91 22.41 -8.46
C ASN A 91 12.56 22.46 -7.06
N LEU A 92 12.00 21.78 -6.06
CA LEU A 92 12.56 21.70 -4.70
C LEU A 92 13.80 20.79 -4.58
N GLY A 93 14.11 20.01 -5.63
CA GLY A 93 15.11 18.95 -5.60
C GLY A 93 14.54 17.62 -5.08
N LEU A 94 15.22 16.52 -5.42
CA LEU A 94 14.69 15.16 -5.31
C LEU A 94 14.21 14.76 -3.90
N GLU A 95 14.98 15.10 -2.86
CA GLU A 95 14.64 14.72 -1.48
C GLU A 95 13.35 15.39 -1.00
N LYS A 96 13.27 16.73 -1.14
CA LYS A 96 12.09 17.49 -0.74
C LYS A 96 10.86 17.18 -1.60
N TYR A 97 11.08 16.91 -2.88
CA TYR A 97 10.03 16.42 -3.79
C TYR A 97 9.45 15.11 -3.28
N LYS A 98 10.28 14.11 -2.98
CA LYS A 98 9.82 12.83 -2.42
C LYS A 98 9.08 13.02 -1.11
N GLU A 99 9.58 13.88 -0.23
CA GLU A 99 8.97 14.15 1.07
C GLU A 99 7.56 14.73 0.90
N ILE A 100 7.40 15.81 0.13
CA ILE A 100 6.11 16.49 -0.04
C ILE A 100 5.10 15.66 -0.84
N MET A 101 5.57 14.83 -1.79
CA MET A 101 4.73 13.95 -2.61
C MET A 101 4.37 12.64 -1.90
N THR A 102 4.93 12.36 -0.71
CA THR A 102 4.60 11.15 0.03
C THR A 102 3.39 11.35 0.90
N VAL A 103 2.42 10.44 0.77
CA VAL A 103 1.26 10.33 1.66
C VAL A 103 1.25 8.98 2.36
N ARG A 104 0.91 8.98 3.64
CA ARG A 104 0.85 7.80 4.49
C ARG A 104 -0.58 7.61 4.99
N PHE A 105 -1.11 6.39 4.83
CA PHE A 105 -2.49 6.05 5.16
C PHE A 105 -2.53 5.20 6.43
N TYR A 106 -2.81 5.84 7.55
CA TYR A 106 -2.86 5.21 8.88
C TYR A 106 -4.23 4.61 9.20
N ASP A 107 -5.26 4.99 8.45
CA ASP A 107 -6.65 4.61 8.70
C ASP A 107 -6.91 3.12 8.51
N THR A 108 -7.99 2.62 9.12
CA THR A 108 -8.47 1.24 8.90
C THR A 108 -8.90 1.02 7.46
N ILE A 109 -8.89 -0.24 7.02
CA ILE A 109 -9.32 -0.57 5.65
C ILE A 109 -10.77 -0.18 5.38
N SER A 110 -11.64 -0.20 6.38
CA SER A 110 -13.03 0.25 6.22
C SER A 110 -13.12 1.75 5.92
N ALA A 111 -12.31 2.59 6.56
CA ALA A 111 -12.25 4.02 6.26
C ALA A 111 -11.67 4.26 4.85
N ILE A 112 -10.63 3.51 4.48
CA ILE A 112 -10.05 3.57 3.12
C ILE A 112 -11.10 3.19 2.06
N ILE A 113 -11.92 2.18 2.31
CA ILE A 113 -13.02 1.78 1.41
C ILE A 113 -14.04 2.91 1.27
N GLU A 114 -14.38 3.60 2.35
CA GLU A 114 -15.30 4.75 2.25
C GLU A 114 -14.68 5.90 1.46
N PHE A 115 -13.40 6.21 1.63
CA PHE A 115 -12.69 7.21 0.83
C PHE A 115 -12.65 6.84 -0.66
N SER A 116 -12.48 5.57 -1.01
CA SER A 116 -12.46 5.12 -2.42
C SER A 116 -13.78 5.28 -3.15
N LYS A 117 -14.91 5.34 -2.42
CA LYS A 117 -16.24 5.53 -2.99
C LYS A 117 -16.58 6.99 -3.31
N HIS A 118 -15.74 7.93 -2.89
CA HIS A 118 -15.97 9.33 -3.18
C HIS A 118 -15.92 9.58 -4.68
N PRO A 119 -16.90 10.31 -5.26
CA PRO A 119 -16.95 10.57 -6.70
C PRO A 119 -15.87 11.55 -7.16
N GLU A 120 -15.35 12.35 -6.25
CA GLU A 120 -14.37 13.41 -6.51
C GLU A 120 -13.06 13.13 -5.79
N ASP A 121 -11.99 13.79 -6.26
CA ASP A 121 -10.71 13.78 -5.60
C ASP A 121 -10.80 14.33 -4.17
N LEU A 122 -10.11 13.69 -3.26
CA LEU A 122 -10.06 14.11 -1.86
C LEU A 122 -8.87 15.05 -1.61
N CYS A 123 -9.13 16.07 -0.80
CA CYS A 123 -8.11 17.05 -0.45
C CYS A 123 -7.56 16.79 0.96
N MET A 124 -6.24 16.77 1.07
CA MET A 124 -5.52 16.66 2.35
C MET A 124 -4.71 17.94 2.59
N SER A 125 -4.81 18.50 3.79
CA SER A 125 -4.03 19.68 4.18
C SER A 125 -2.53 19.36 4.21
N LEU A 126 -1.72 20.35 3.85
CA LEU A 126 -0.27 20.28 4.02
C LEU A 126 0.10 20.61 5.46
N SER A 127 1.15 19.97 5.97
CA SER A 127 1.79 20.37 7.23
C SER A 127 2.38 21.79 7.10
N PRO A 128 2.64 22.51 8.21
CA PRO A 128 3.27 23.83 8.17
C PRO A 128 4.62 23.82 7.43
N TYR A 129 5.40 22.79 7.58
CA TYR A 129 6.66 22.63 6.87
C TYR A 129 6.47 22.50 5.35
N GLU A 130 5.52 21.67 4.91
CA GLU A 130 5.20 21.49 3.49
C GLU A 130 4.67 22.79 2.87
N GLN A 131 3.89 23.58 3.63
CA GLN A 131 3.44 24.90 3.17
C GLN A 131 4.61 25.86 2.93
N VAL A 132 5.64 25.83 3.79
CA VAL A 132 6.88 26.60 3.58
C VAL A 132 7.60 26.14 2.31
N LEU A 133 7.62 24.85 2.02
CA LEU A 133 8.20 24.34 0.77
C LEU A 133 7.45 24.85 -0.46
N VAL A 134 6.12 24.81 -0.43
CA VAL A 134 5.28 25.36 -1.51
C VAL A 134 5.52 26.86 -1.68
N GLN A 135 5.61 27.62 -0.58
CA GLN A 135 5.90 29.05 -0.65
C GLN A 135 7.25 29.34 -1.33
N LYS A 136 8.26 28.49 -1.10
CA LYS A 136 9.56 28.61 -1.81
C LYS A 136 9.45 28.42 -3.32
N VAL A 137 8.56 27.54 -3.76
CA VAL A 137 8.31 27.28 -5.19
C VAL A 137 7.58 28.46 -5.84
N LEU A 138 6.56 29.00 -5.15
CA LEU A 138 5.72 30.08 -5.64
C LEU A 138 6.29 31.49 -5.45
N GLY A 139 7.41 31.60 -4.71
CA GLY A 139 8.15 32.86 -4.50
C GLY A 139 7.30 33.91 -3.77
N GLU A 140 7.11 35.06 -4.40
CA GLU A 140 6.38 36.22 -3.83
C GLU A 140 4.85 36.09 -3.91
N ALA A 141 4.33 34.97 -4.42
CA ALA A 141 2.90 34.77 -4.47
C ALA A 141 2.26 34.68 -3.08
N HIS A 142 1.10 35.24 -2.90
CA HIS A 142 0.31 35.12 -1.67
C HIS A 142 -0.57 33.87 -1.77
N ILE A 143 -0.20 32.80 -1.06
CA ILE A 143 -0.95 31.57 -1.02
C ILE A 143 -2.21 31.79 -0.18
N GLN A 144 -3.38 31.55 -0.79
CA GLN A 144 -4.69 31.59 -0.12
C GLN A 144 -5.06 30.22 0.44
N ASN A 145 -4.83 29.16 -0.35
CA ASN A 145 -5.09 27.77 0.02
C ASN A 145 -4.12 26.86 -0.74
N VAL A 146 -3.68 25.78 -0.08
CA VAL A 146 -2.85 24.74 -0.70
C VAL A 146 -3.20 23.38 -0.09
N HIS A 147 -3.31 22.36 -0.93
CA HIS A 147 -3.67 21.01 -0.51
C HIS A 147 -3.06 19.96 -1.43
N LYS A 148 -2.93 18.74 -0.89
CA LYS A 148 -2.66 17.54 -1.66
C LYS A 148 -3.99 17.02 -2.20
N VAL A 149 -4.00 16.66 -3.46
CA VAL A 149 -5.15 16.06 -4.14
C VAL A 149 -4.86 14.58 -4.34
N LEU A 150 -5.79 13.74 -3.90
CA LEU A 150 -5.72 12.29 -3.96
C LEU A 150 -6.91 11.76 -4.74
N SER A 151 -6.65 11.03 -5.80
CA SER A 151 -7.73 10.39 -6.56
C SER A 151 -8.30 9.18 -5.81
N PRO A 152 -9.58 8.83 -6.01
CA PRO A 152 -10.17 7.61 -5.45
C PRO A 152 -9.39 6.34 -5.81
N SER A 153 -8.72 6.30 -6.98
CA SER A 153 -7.88 5.19 -7.41
C SER A 153 -6.67 4.94 -6.49
N THR A 154 -6.18 5.97 -5.81
CA THR A 154 -5.09 5.81 -4.82
C THR A 154 -5.56 4.95 -3.64
N TYR A 155 -6.77 5.16 -3.17
CA TYR A 155 -7.36 4.36 -2.11
C TYR A 155 -7.69 2.94 -2.60
N GLN A 156 -8.20 2.81 -3.83
CA GLN A 156 -8.47 1.50 -4.43
C GLN A 156 -7.21 0.63 -4.50
N THR A 157 -6.07 1.22 -4.86
CA THR A 157 -4.79 0.51 -4.87
C THR A 157 -4.42 -0.09 -3.51
N ILE A 158 -4.75 0.60 -2.41
CA ILE A 158 -4.51 0.07 -1.05
C ILE A 158 -5.44 -1.11 -0.77
N ILE A 159 -6.72 -0.98 -1.14
CA ILE A 159 -7.73 -2.04 -0.96
C ILE A 159 -7.29 -3.31 -1.70
N ASP A 160 -6.89 -3.17 -2.97
CA ASP A 160 -6.45 -4.27 -3.82
C ASP A 160 -5.20 -4.97 -3.23
N ASN A 161 -4.25 -4.19 -2.68
CA ASN A 161 -3.07 -4.75 -2.01
C ASN A 161 -3.43 -5.55 -0.74
N VAL A 162 -4.36 -5.07 0.07
CA VAL A 162 -4.81 -5.80 1.28
C VAL A 162 -5.57 -7.06 0.88
N GLN A 163 -6.47 -6.96 -0.10
CA GLN A 163 -7.22 -8.09 -0.61
C GLN A 163 -6.31 -9.16 -1.21
N GLY A 164 -5.35 -8.77 -2.05
CA GLY A 164 -4.37 -9.69 -2.64
C GLY A 164 -3.59 -10.45 -1.57
N ARG A 165 -3.11 -9.76 -0.52
CA ARG A 165 -2.39 -10.40 0.60
C ARG A 165 -3.24 -11.43 1.35
N ILE A 166 -4.52 -11.16 1.54
CA ILE A 166 -5.44 -12.11 2.19
C ILE A 166 -5.61 -13.33 1.29
N ILE A 167 -5.82 -13.13 0.00
CA ILE A 167 -5.97 -14.21 -0.97
C ILE A 167 -4.70 -15.07 -1.01
N ASP A 168 -3.54 -14.46 -1.22
CA ASP A 168 -2.25 -15.18 -1.32
C ASP A 168 -1.96 -15.95 -0.02
N MET A 169 -2.13 -15.31 1.13
CA MET A 169 -1.92 -15.95 2.43
C MET A 169 -2.86 -17.13 2.65
N PHE A 170 -4.14 -17.00 2.31
CA PHE A 170 -5.13 -18.06 2.53
C PHE A 170 -4.97 -19.21 1.53
N MET A 171 -4.55 -18.92 0.28
CA MET A 171 -4.18 -19.93 -0.69
C MET A 171 -2.94 -20.72 -0.21
N ASP A 172 -1.89 -20.03 0.21
CA ASP A 172 -0.68 -20.65 0.76
C ASP A 172 -0.99 -21.52 1.98
N LEU A 173 -1.84 -21.05 2.91
CA LEU A 173 -2.27 -21.84 4.07
C LEU A 173 -3.05 -23.10 3.65
N ASN A 174 -3.95 -22.95 2.66
CA ASN A 174 -4.72 -24.08 2.17
C ASN A 174 -3.83 -25.16 1.53
N GLU A 175 -2.84 -24.73 0.75
CA GLU A 175 -1.92 -25.63 0.05
C GLU A 175 -0.89 -26.28 0.98
N ARG A 176 -0.31 -25.54 1.92
CA ARG A 176 0.84 -26.00 2.72
C ARG A 176 0.46 -26.58 4.07
N VAL A 177 -0.61 -26.06 4.68
CA VAL A 177 -1.00 -26.45 6.03
C VAL A 177 -2.19 -27.41 6.02
N PHE A 178 -3.19 -27.14 5.17
CA PHE A 178 -4.44 -27.87 5.16
C PHE A 178 -4.55 -28.92 4.05
N SER A 179 -3.57 -29.07 3.17
CA SER A 179 -3.48 -30.17 2.19
C SER A 179 -3.17 -31.51 2.86
N GLU A 180 -2.38 -31.47 3.92
CA GLU A 180 -2.08 -32.62 4.78
C GLU A 180 -2.95 -32.53 6.03
N GLU A 181 -3.35 -33.68 6.62
CA GLU A 181 -4.08 -33.72 7.91
C GLU A 181 -3.12 -33.36 9.08
N LEU A 182 -2.56 -32.15 9.03
CA LEU A 182 -1.69 -31.65 10.09
C LEU A 182 -2.53 -31.22 11.30
N ASP A 183 -2.17 -31.72 12.47
CA ASP A 183 -2.71 -31.18 13.72
C ASP A 183 -2.20 -29.74 13.92
N LEU A 184 -3.12 -28.76 13.81
CA LEU A 184 -2.83 -27.33 13.97
C LEU A 184 -2.18 -26.97 15.31
N LYS A 185 -2.26 -27.89 16.31
CA LYS A 185 -1.61 -27.71 17.61
C LYS A 185 -0.15 -28.17 17.61
N SER A 186 0.27 -28.90 16.59
CA SER A 186 1.66 -29.37 16.47
C SER A 186 2.62 -28.19 16.28
N ASN A 187 3.84 -28.34 16.77
CA ASN A 187 4.88 -27.32 16.60
C ASN A 187 5.27 -27.16 15.10
N SER A 188 5.17 -28.21 14.32
CA SER A 188 5.42 -28.20 12.88
C SER A 188 4.41 -27.32 12.16
N ALA A 189 3.12 -27.55 12.38
CA ALA A 189 2.05 -26.73 11.77
C ALA A 189 2.15 -25.28 12.18
N LYS A 190 2.41 -24.97 13.46
CA LYS A 190 2.58 -23.60 13.93
C LYS A 190 3.76 -22.88 13.25
N LYS A 191 4.87 -23.57 13.03
CA LYS A 191 6.03 -23.01 12.33
C LYS A 191 5.70 -22.71 10.86
N GLU A 192 5.02 -23.63 10.18
CA GLU A 192 4.60 -23.43 8.79
C GLU A 192 3.60 -22.29 8.66
N ILE A 193 2.58 -22.25 9.52
CA ILE A 193 1.61 -21.14 9.61
C ILE A 193 2.35 -19.82 9.78
N HIS A 194 3.26 -19.71 10.73
CA HIS A 194 4.03 -18.49 10.97
C HIS A 194 4.89 -18.09 9.77
N GLN A 195 5.47 -19.04 9.06
CA GLN A 195 6.27 -18.77 7.86
C GLN A 195 5.40 -18.25 6.71
N VAL A 196 4.26 -18.87 6.43
CA VAL A 196 3.30 -18.42 5.42
C VAL A 196 2.83 -16.99 5.73
N ILE A 197 2.39 -16.74 6.97
CA ILE A 197 1.94 -15.42 7.42
C ILE A 197 3.05 -14.38 7.26
N THR A 198 4.26 -14.69 7.71
CA THR A 198 5.40 -13.77 7.61
C THR A 198 5.71 -13.42 6.17
N ASN A 199 5.75 -14.40 5.28
CA ASN A 199 6.02 -14.17 3.87
C ASN A 199 4.97 -13.25 3.23
N ASN A 200 3.70 -13.48 3.48
CA ASN A 200 2.61 -12.73 2.86
C ASN A 200 2.42 -11.32 3.46
N ILE A 201 2.63 -11.13 4.77
CA ILE A 201 2.50 -9.81 5.40
C ILE A 201 3.71 -8.92 5.12
N THR A 202 4.95 -9.47 5.13
CA THR A 202 6.18 -8.69 4.96
C THR A 202 6.66 -8.60 3.52
N ALA A 203 6.26 -9.50 2.64
CA ALA A 203 6.60 -9.45 1.22
C ALA A 203 5.95 -8.22 0.57
N GLY A 204 6.67 -7.13 0.51
CA GLY A 204 6.26 -5.96 -0.26
C GLY A 204 6.69 -6.13 -1.71
N ILE A 205 5.81 -6.56 -2.60
CA ILE A 205 5.99 -6.25 -4.02
C ILE A 205 5.69 -4.76 -4.15
N VAL A 206 6.74 -3.96 -4.22
CA VAL A 206 6.60 -2.54 -4.56
C VAL A 206 6.49 -2.47 -6.06
N GLN A 207 5.26 -2.43 -6.58
CA GLN A 207 5.03 -2.03 -7.95
C GLN A 207 5.16 -0.51 -8.03
N THR A 208 6.38 -0.02 -8.21
CA THR A 208 6.67 1.40 -8.45
C THR A 208 6.58 1.66 -9.95
N GLY A 209 5.40 2.04 -10.42
CA GLY A 209 5.22 2.51 -11.80
C GLY A 209 5.40 1.44 -12.90
N PRO A 210 5.11 1.76 -14.16
CA PRO A 210 5.27 0.82 -15.26
C PRO A 210 6.75 0.50 -15.48
N GLY A 211 7.22 -0.64 -14.99
CA GLY A 211 8.49 -1.23 -15.40
C GLY A 211 9.50 -1.65 -14.34
N THR A 212 9.27 -1.48 -13.04
CA THR A 212 10.26 -1.92 -12.05
C THR A 212 9.61 -2.76 -10.95
N ILE A 213 9.92 -4.06 -10.93
CA ILE A 213 9.57 -4.98 -9.84
C ILE A 213 10.80 -5.08 -8.93
N GLU A 214 10.78 -4.47 -7.76
CA GLU A 214 11.76 -4.73 -6.71
C GLU A 214 11.19 -5.76 -5.74
N ALA A 215 11.62 -7.01 -5.88
CA ALA A 215 11.30 -8.08 -4.95
C ALA A 215 12.34 -8.09 -3.82
N ASN A 216 11.94 -7.69 -2.63
CA ASN A 216 12.76 -7.84 -1.43
C ASN A 216 12.69 -9.28 -0.90
N ASN A 217 13.27 -10.25 -1.62
CA ASN A 217 13.53 -11.58 -1.10
C ASN A 217 14.85 -12.12 -1.67
N ALA A 218 15.79 -12.44 -0.79
CA ALA A 218 17.09 -13.02 -1.14
C ALA A 218 17.02 -14.33 -1.96
N THR A 219 15.86 -14.97 -2.02
CA THR A 219 15.62 -16.21 -2.77
C THR A 219 15.46 -15.98 -4.27
N ILE A 220 15.09 -14.78 -4.71
CA ILE A 220 14.93 -14.44 -6.14
C ILE A 220 16.27 -14.00 -6.73
N ALA A 221 17.14 -13.35 -5.97
CA ALA A 221 18.49 -12.99 -6.41
C ALA A 221 19.32 -14.22 -6.78
N ALA A 222 19.22 -15.31 -6.00
CA ALA A 222 19.93 -16.58 -6.28
C ALA A 222 19.49 -17.30 -7.56
N LYS A 223 18.29 -17.00 -8.09
CA LYS A 223 17.78 -17.61 -9.32
C LYS A 223 18.15 -16.82 -10.59
N ILE A 224 18.45 -15.54 -10.44
CA ILE A 224 18.87 -14.68 -11.57
C ILE A 224 20.35 -14.82 -11.88
N GLU A 225 21.20 -15.14 -10.87
CA GLU A 225 22.62 -15.37 -11.08
C GLU A 225 22.96 -16.70 -11.79
N GLN A 226 21.97 -17.60 -11.97
CA GLN A 226 22.16 -18.88 -12.71
C GLN A 226 21.65 -18.86 -14.16
N SER A 227 21.32 -17.71 -14.71
CA SER A 227 20.95 -17.62 -16.13
C SER A 227 22.23 -17.46 -16.98
N PRO A 228 22.49 -18.36 -17.95
CA PRO A 228 23.72 -18.34 -18.73
C PRO A 228 23.61 -17.28 -19.84
N SER A 229 23.92 -16.03 -19.53
CA SER A 229 23.90 -14.93 -20.51
C SER A 229 25.30 -14.43 -20.91
N ALA A 230 26.37 -15.02 -20.42
CA ALA A 230 27.74 -14.66 -20.85
C ALA A 230 28.15 -15.25 -22.22
N ASP A 231 27.60 -16.40 -22.60
CA ASP A 231 28.01 -17.11 -23.81
C ASP A 231 27.23 -16.73 -25.11
N VAL A 232 26.12 -16.02 -24.97
CA VAL A 232 25.30 -15.63 -26.14
C VAL A 232 25.77 -14.32 -26.77
N ILE A 233 26.38 -13.43 -26.00
CA ILE A 233 26.86 -12.12 -26.49
C ILE A 233 28.20 -12.26 -27.25
N ALA A 234 29.00 -13.29 -26.97
CA ALA A 234 30.27 -13.54 -27.63
C ALA A 234 30.09 -14.10 -29.09
N LYS A 235 28.92 -14.62 -29.43
CA LYS A 235 28.64 -15.20 -30.78
C LYS A 235 27.98 -14.24 -31.76
N LEU A 236 27.63 -13.02 -31.34
CA LEU A 236 27.04 -12.00 -32.21
C LEU A 236 28.04 -10.94 -32.70
N ASN A 237 29.30 -11.00 -32.24
CA ASN A 237 30.36 -10.06 -32.63
C ASN A 237 31.56 -10.76 -33.34
N SER A 238 31.34 -11.92 -33.95
CA SER A 238 32.32 -12.57 -34.83
C SER A 238 31.79 -12.71 -36.26
#